data_7591edf5eeb5d4846de45fd02baac528
#
_entry.id   7591edf5eeb5d4846de45fd02baac528
#
_cell.length_a   1.000
_cell.length_b   1.000
_cell.length_c   1.000
_cell.angle_alpha   90.00
_cell.angle_beta   90.00
_cell.angle_gamma   90.00
#
_symmetry.space_group_name_H-M   'P 1'
#
loop_
_entity.id
_entity.type
_entity.pdbx_description
1 polymer ?
#
loop_
_entity_poly.entity_id
_entity_poly.type
_entity_poly.pdbx_seq_one_letter_code
_entity_poly.pdbx_strand_id
1 'polypeptide(L)'
;MTGLFTLSAQELHAAVTVNSSAVQGSSRELFRSLEESLQTLLNGQRWSDRFTPSDRKIRCSFNLLITEQVTDESFGGELYVHSTRAGEGGRPGSTLLVVRDREAGFTYSAYQPLYFDLYNIRDNLTALVAYYACLILGLDADASAPLGGSAFFRKMEQIASAVQPYGWKGWEMNQRQSNRTAIAVAFNEGSLEQYRLMWYRFHSEPRLTTAAEAVEVLYSLHRDRPGHILLTLFGDARLPELVTILVQGDSSDREHWSHLLQEIYPTRADMLEMLRE
;
A
#
# COMPACT_ATOMS: atom_id res chain seq x y z
N MET A 1 -22.27 27.71 -26.25
CA MET A 1 -22.07 27.21 -24.88
C MET A 1 -21.16 26.02 -24.98
N THR A 2 -19.84 26.23 -24.84
CA THR A 2 -18.81 25.18 -24.77
C THR A 2 -18.79 24.67 -23.36
N GLY A 3 -19.37 23.47 -23.15
CA GLY A 3 -19.27 22.75 -21.86
C GLY A 3 -17.81 22.42 -21.58
N LEU A 4 -17.24 23.06 -20.60
CA LEU A 4 -16.00 22.65 -19.96
C LEU A 4 -16.28 21.29 -19.31
N PHE A 5 -15.96 20.21 -20.00
CA PHE A 5 -15.76 18.93 -19.34
C PHE A 5 -14.54 19.08 -18.42
N THR A 6 -14.78 19.24 -17.14
CA THR A 6 -13.74 19.07 -16.11
C THR A 6 -13.30 17.61 -16.22
N LEU A 7 -12.19 17.35 -16.93
CA LEU A 7 -11.50 16.08 -16.89
C LEU A 7 -11.08 15.87 -15.42
N SER A 8 -11.88 15.08 -14.70
CA SER A 8 -11.58 14.67 -13.34
C SER A 8 -10.28 13.86 -13.39
N ALA A 9 -9.25 14.37 -12.74
CA ALA A 9 -7.98 13.67 -12.59
C ALA A 9 -8.17 12.54 -11.57
N GLN A 10 -8.67 11.40 -12.04
CA GLN A 10 -8.82 10.17 -11.25
C GLN A 10 -7.53 9.39 -11.39
N GLU A 11 -6.69 9.38 -10.36
CA GLU A 11 -5.36 8.77 -10.39
C GLU A 11 -5.42 7.26 -10.26
N LEU A 12 -6.45 6.72 -9.59
CA LEU A 12 -6.63 5.31 -9.36
C LEU A 12 -7.59 4.66 -10.36
N HIS A 13 -7.32 3.42 -10.68
CA HIS A 13 -8.25 2.46 -11.28
C HIS A 13 -8.41 1.30 -10.30
N ALA A 14 -9.27 1.53 -9.31
CA ALA A 14 -9.50 0.60 -8.23
C ALA A 14 -10.61 -0.40 -8.57
N ALA A 15 -10.34 -1.69 -8.36
CA ALA A 15 -11.35 -2.73 -8.29
C ALA A 15 -11.66 -3.00 -6.81
N VAL A 16 -12.92 -2.97 -6.43
CA VAL A 16 -13.35 -3.25 -5.05
C VAL A 16 -14.15 -4.56 -5.02
N THR A 17 -13.95 -5.35 -3.98
CA THR A 17 -14.74 -6.56 -3.70
C THR A 17 -15.05 -6.61 -2.21
N VAL A 18 -16.29 -6.88 -1.86
CA VAL A 18 -16.73 -7.11 -0.48
C VAL A 18 -17.19 -8.56 -0.32
N ASN A 19 -16.43 -9.33 0.45
CA ASN A 19 -16.74 -10.72 0.72
C ASN A 19 -17.35 -10.85 2.13
N SER A 20 -18.61 -11.25 2.22
CA SER A 20 -19.37 -11.44 3.46
C SER A 20 -19.73 -12.90 3.73
N SER A 21 -19.06 -13.85 3.08
CA SER A 21 -19.39 -15.28 3.20
C SER A 21 -19.23 -15.85 4.62
N ALA A 22 -18.42 -15.20 5.46
CA ALA A 22 -18.19 -15.61 6.85
C ALA A 22 -19.30 -15.17 7.81
N VAL A 23 -20.17 -14.22 7.42
CA VAL A 23 -21.27 -13.72 8.26
C VAL A 23 -22.62 -14.21 7.73
N GLN A 24 -23.39 -14.92 8.58
CA GLN A 24 -24.71 -15.44 8.25
C GLN A 24 -25.79 -14.42 8.58
N GLY A 25 -26.84 -14.35 7.75
CA GLY A 25 -28.02 -13.52 8.03
C GLY A 25 -27.93 -12.06 7.59
N SER A 26 -26.78 -11.60 7.10
CA SER A 26 -26.62 -10.24 6.60
C SER A 26 -27.24 -10.06 5.21
N SER A 27 -27.82 -8.88 4.96
CA SER A 27 -28.38 -8.54 3.66
C SER A 27 -27.30 -8.48 2.59
N ARG A 28 -27.39 -9.32 1.55
CA ARG A 28 -26.51 -9.25 0.37
C ARG A 28 -26.55 -7.87 -0.30
N GLU A 29 -27.69 -7.21 -0.20
CA GLU A 29 -27.89 -5.87 -0.75
C GLU A 29 -27.05 -4.81 -0.02
N LEU A 30 -26.91 -4.93 1.31
CA LEU A 30 -26.05 -4.04 2.10
C LEU A 30 -24.60 -4.09 1.61
N PHE A 31 -24.04 -5.30 1.45
CA PHE A 31 -22.64 -5.45 1.04
C PHE A 31 -22.42 -5.10 -0.43
N ARG A 32 -23.38 -5.31 -1.31
CA ARG A 32 -23.32 -4.81 -2.67
C ARG A 32 -23.33 -3.28 -2.71
N SER A 33 -24.20 -2.64 -1.94
CA SER A 33 -24.23 -1.18 -1.79
C SER A 33 -22.92 -0.63 -1.23
N LEU A 34 -22.30 -1.32 -0.27
CA LEU A 34 -20.99 -0.99 0.28
C LEU A 34 -19.90 -1.06 -0.80
N GLU A 35 -19.85 -2.14 -1.57
CA GLU A 35 -18.91 -2.34 -2.68
C GLU A 35 -19.02 -1.21 -3.70
N GLU A 36 -20.23 -0.89 -4.15
CA GLU A 36 -20.51 0.19 -5.09
C GLU A 36 -20.11 1.58 -4.53
N SER A 37 -20.37 1.83 -3.24
CA SER A 37 -19.99 3.08 -2.57
C SER A 37 -18.47 3.25 -2.46
N LEU A 38 -17.76 2.18 -2.08
CA LEU A 38 -16.30 2.16 -2.03
C LEU A 38 -15.67 2.32 -3.43
N GLN A 39 -16.21 1.62 -4.42
CA GLN A 39 -15.80 1.73 -5.82
C GLN A 39 -15.94 3.17 -6.32
N THR A 40 -17.06 3.81 -5.99
CA THR A 40 -17.36 5.20 -6.36
C THR A 40 -16.41 6.16 -5.65
N LEU A 41 -16.17 6.00 -4.35
CA LEU A 41 -15.25 6.83 -3.59
C LEU A 41 -13.83 6.73 -4.18
N LEU A 42 -13.28 5.52 -4.32
CA LEU A 42 -11.89 5.33 -4.75
C LEU A 42 -11.62 5.85 -6.17
N ASN A 43 -12.56 5.64 -7.10
CA ASN A 43 -12.41 6.05 -8.49
C ASN A 43 -12.95 7.47 -8.77
N GLY A 44 -13.81 8.02 -7.91
CA GLY A 44 -14.41 9.34 -8.07
C GLY A 44 -13.64 10.46 -7.35
N GLN A 45 -12.95 10.13 -6.26
CA GLN A 45 -12.19 11.08 -5.46
C GLN A 45 -10.98 11.61 -6.23
N ARG A 46 -10.75 12.92 -6.14
CA ARG A 46 -9.52 13.56 -6.58
C ARG A 46 -8.50 13.50 -5.42
N TRP A 47 -7.46 12.69 -5.59
CA TRP A 47 -6.47 12.45 -4.54
C TRP A 47 -5.34 13.49 -4.55
N SER A 48 -5.06 14.10 -5.71
CA SER A 48 -4.04 15.14 -5.86
C SER A 48 -4.49 16.24 -6.83
N ASP A 49 -3.69 17.33 -6.90
CA ASP A 49 -3.89 18.39 -7.88
C ASP A 49 -3.20 18.09 -9.22
N ARG A 50 -2.55 16.94 -9.35
CA ARG A 50 -1.88 16.52 -10.59
C ARG A 50 -2.90 15.94 -11.57
N PHE A 51 -2.76 16.26 -12.83
CA PHE A 51 -3.50 15.59 -13.90
C PHE A 51 -2.84 14.23 -14.18
N THR A 52 -3.61 13.16 -14.12
CA THR A 52 -3.16 11.81 -14.49
C THR A 52 -3.92 11.37 -15.74
N PRO A 53 -3.23 11.15 -16.89
CA PRO A 53 -3.85 10.58 -18.07
C PRO A 53 -4.50 9.23 -17.80
N SER A 54 -5.56 8.90 -18.51
CA SER A 54 -6.35 7.69 -18.28
C SER A 54 -5.55 6.38 -18.46
N ASP A 55 -4.55 6.39 -19.34
CA ASP A 55 -3.63 5.29 -19.61
C ASP A 55 -2.53 5.11 -18.52
N ARG A 56 -2.38 6.12 -17.65
CA ARG A 56 -1.41 6.11 -16.55
C ARG A 56 -2.04 5.92 -15.18
N LYS A 57 -3.31 5.57 -15.11
CA LYS A 57 -3.97 5.25 -13.84
C LYS A 57 -3.32 4.05 -13.17
N ILE A 58 -3.11 4.17 -11.86
CA ILE A 58 -2.56 3.09 -11.05
C ILE A 58 -3.64 2.04 -10.84
N ARG A 59 -3.37 0.81 -11.28
CA ARG A 59 -4.27 -0.32 -11.05
C ARG A 59 -4.11 -0.82 -9.63
N CYS A 60 -5.22 -0.91 -8.91
CA CYS A 60 -5.25 -1.42 -7.56
C CYS A 60 -6.52 -2.22 -7.27
N SER A 61 -6.46 -3.09 -6.28
CA SER A 61 -7.61 -3.81 -5.76
C SER A 61 -7.72 -3.63 -4.25
N PHE A 62 -8.96 -3.50 -3.78
CA PHE A 62 -9.35 -3.40 -2.38
C PHE A 62 -10.36 -4.53 -2.12
N ASN A 63 -9.91 -5.59 -1.44
CA ASN A 63 -10.76 -6.73 -1.14
C ASN A 63 -11.06 -6.73 0.37
N LEU A 64 -12.28 -6.38 0.74
CA LEU A 64 -12.76 -6.32 2.11
C LEU A 64 -13.44 -7.64 2.47
N LEU A 65 -12.82 -8.39 3.37
CA LEU A 65 -13.39 -9.60 3.95
C LEU A 65 -14.08 -9.24 5.24
N ILE A 66 -15.40 -9.41 5.31
CA ILE A 66 -16.18 -9.23 6.53
C ILE A 66 -16.05 -10.50 7.37
N THR A 67 -15.45 -10.37 8.55
CA THR A 67 -15.17 -11.50 9.45
C THR A 67 -16.22 -11.63 10.57
N GLU A 68 -16.84 -10.52 10.96
CA GLU A 68 -17.91 -10.53 11.97
C GLU A 68 -18.91 -9.39 11.73
N GLN A 69 -20.13 -9.60 12.18
CA GLN A 69 -21.16 -8.57 12.31
C GLN A 69 -21.43 -8.35 13.80
N VAL A 70 -21.06 -7.17 14.31
CA VAL A 70 -21.19 -6.81 15.73
C VAL A 70 -22.60 -6.30 16.02
N THR A 71 -23.14 -5.49 15.12
CA THR A 71 -24.53 -5.00 15.11
C THR A 71 -25.05 -4.98 13.68
N ASP A 72 -26.32 -4.57 13.46
CA ASP A 72 -26.89 -4.46 12.11
C ASP A 72 -26.10 -3.53 11.19
N GLU A 73 -25.35 -2.56 11.74
CA GLU A 73 -24.58 -1.58 11.00
C GLU A 73 -23.08 -1.57 11.34
N SER A 74 -22.61 -2.44 12.26
CA SER A 74 -21.22 -2.48 12.72
C SER A 74 -20.57 -3.81 12.37
N PHE A 75 -19.41 -3.75 11.72
CA PHE A 75 -18.71 -4.90 11.14
C PHE A 75 -17.24 -4.91 11.52
N GLY A 76 -16.70 -6.10 11.72
CA GLY A 76 -15.27 -6.37 11.74
C GLY A 76 -14.83 -7.02 10.44
N GLY A 77 -13.59 -6.75 10.04
CA GLY A 77 -13.10 -7.30 8.79
C GLY A 77 -11.60 -7.18 8.60
N GLU A 78 -11.15 -7.70 7.48
CA GLU A 78 -9.77 -7.58 6.99
C GLU A 78 -9.80 -6.92 5.62
N LEU A 79 -8.87 -6.01 5.37
CA LEU A 79 -8.70 -5.36 4.08
C LEU A 79 -7.41 -5.84 3.40
N TYR A 80 -7.55 -6.41 2.21
CA TYR A 80 -6.43 -6.77 1.35
C TYR A 80 -6.29 -5.70 0.27
N VAL A 81 -5.12 -5.07 0.22
CA VAL A 81 -4.81 -4.04 -0.77
C VAL A 81 -3.64 -4.51 -1.62
N HIS A 82 -3.84 -4.47 -2.93
CA HIS A 82 -2.80 -4.74 -3.90
C HIS A 82 -2.76 -3.63 -4.94
N SER A 83 -1.58 -3.20 -5.35
CA SER A 83 -1.43 -2.27 -6.46
C SER A 83 -0.24 -2.60 -7.34
N THR A 84 -0.40 -2.27 -8.63
CA THR A 84 0.62 -2.48 -9.65
C THR A 84 0.78 -1.20 -10.48
N ARG A 85 2.02 -0.92 -10.85
CA ARG A 85 2.37 0.09 -11.84
C ARG A 85 2.53 -0.58 -13.19
N ALA A 86 1.98 0.03 -14.24
CA ALA A 86 2.21 -0.43 -15.60
C ALA A 86 3.70 -0.30 -15.97
N GLY A 87 4.22 -1.28 -16.69
CA GLY A 87 5.56 -1.20 -17.23
C GLY A 87 5.67 -0.14 -18.32
N GLU A 88 6.82 0.51 -18.41
CA GLU A 88 7.13 1.49 -19.44
C GLU A 88 8.20 0.95 -20.40
N GLY A 89 8.13 1.30 -21.68
CA GLY A 89 9.15 0.93 -22.67
C GLY A 89 9.27 -0.59 -22.92
N GLY A 90 8.18 -1.34 -22.81
CA GLY A 90 8.17 -2.80 -23.04
C GLY A 90 8.60 -3.63 -21.82
N ARG A 91 8.88 -2.99 -20.68
CA ARG A 91 9.15 -3.69 -19.42
C ARG A 91 7.85 -4.24 -18.80
N PRO A 92 7.90 -5.36 -18.08
CA PRO A 92 6.76 -5.82 -17.31
C PRO A 92 6.37 -4.79 -16.24
N GLY A 93 5.09 -4.79 -15.87
CA GLY A 93 4.61 -3.99 -14.74
C GLY A 93 5.22 -4.47 -13.41
N SER A 94 5.27 -3.59 -12.44
CA SER A 94 5.83 -3.88 -11.12
C SER A 94 4.77 -3.78 -10.02
N THR A 95 4.86 -4.63 -9.02
CA THR A 95 4.03 -4.54 -7.81
C THR A 95 4.52 -3.39 -6.94
N LEU A 96 3.61 -2.47 -6.58
CA LEU A 96 3.90 -1.38 -5.67
C LEU A 96 3.56 -1.72 -4.23
N LEU A 97 2.46 -2.42 -4.00
CA LEU A 97 1.95 -2.69 -2.67
C LEU A 97 1.23 -4.03 -2.61
N VAL A 98 1.52 -4.79 -1.56
CA VAL A 98 0.73 -5.93 -1.08
C VAL A 98 0.59 -5.77 0.42
N VAL A 99 -0.64 -5.61 0.91
CA VAL A 99 -0.93 -5.45 2.34
C VAL A 99 -2.16 -6.23 2.73
N ARG A 100 -2.10 -6.85 3.89
CA ARG A 100 -3.25 -7.38 4.62
C ARG A 100 -3.39 -6.62 5.93
N ASP A 101 -4.43 -5.81 6.03
CA ASP A 101 -4.82 -5.11 7.25
C ASP A 101 -5.93 -5.89 7.96
N ARG A 102 -5.64 -6.36 9.17
CA ARG A 102 -6.55 -7.20 9.96
C ARG A 102 -7.49 -6.42 10.86
N GLU A 103 -7.34 -5.10 10.92
CA GLU A 103 -8.08 -4.22 11.83
C GLU A 103 -9.02 -3.28 11.05
N ALA A 104 -9.79 -3.86 10.11
CA ALA A 104 -10.73 -3.12 9.29
C ALA A 104 -12.16 -3.14 9.91
N GLY A 105 -12.29 -2.65 11.16
CA GLY A 105 -13.61 -2.46 11.79
C GLY A 105 -14.28 -1.18 11.29
N PHE A 106 -15.59 -1.20 11.02
CA PHE A 106 -16.33 -0.05 10.49
C PHE A 106 -17.83 -0.12 10.78
N THR A 107 -18.51 1.01 10.53
CA THR A 107 -19.98 1.08 10.48
C THR A 107 -20.43 1.44 9.08
N TYR A 108 -21.54 0.87 8.62
CA TYR A 108 -22.13 1.17 7.33
C TYR A 108 -23.63 0.86 7.31
N SER A 109 -24.43 1.79 6.78
CA SER A 109 -25.86 1.61 6.49
C SER A 109 -26.07 1.52 4.98
N ALA A 110 -27.08 0.72 4.55
CA ALA A 110 -27.37 0.54 3.13
C ALA A 110 -27.57 1.89 2.41
N TYR A 111 -26.96 2.02 1.24
CA TYR A 111 -27.01 3.23 0.40
C TYR A 111 -26.42 4.50 1.03
N GLN A 112 -25.68 4.36 2.13
CA GLN A 112 -24.94 5.47 2.71
C GLN A 112 -23.86 5.95 1.73
N PRO A 113 -23.85 7.22 1.30
CA PRO A 113 -22.77 7.74 0.47
C PRO A 113 -21.50 7.88 1.31
N LEU A 114 -20.38 7.46 0.76
CA LEU A 114 -19.07 7.59 1.38
C LEU A 114 -18.36 8.83 0.83
N TYR A 115 -17.92 9.70 1.73
CA TYR A 115 -17.17 10.92 1.41
C TYR A 115 -15.91 10.99 2.26
N PHE A 116 -14.81 11.27 1.61
CA PHE A 116 -13.56 11.54 2.32
C PHE A 116 -13.24 13.04 2.29
N ASP A 117 -13.13 13.63 3.48
CA ASP A 117 -12.60 14.97 3.70
C ASP A 117 -11.52 14.88 4.79
N LEU A 118 -10.28 15.23 4.43
CA LEU A 118 -9.13 15.17 5.33
C LEU A 118 -9.32 15.97 6.62
N TYR A 119 -10.08 17.08 6.54
CA TYR A 119 -10.32 17.96 7.68
C TYR A 119 -11.58 17.61 8.48
N ASN A 120 -12.35 16.61 8.01
CA ASN A 120 -13.59 16.21 8.66
C ASN A 120 -13.84 14.69 8.49
N ILE A 121 -12.91 13.90 8.98
CA ILE A 121 -13.02 12.43 8.95
C ILE A 121 -14.05 12.00 9.99
N ARG A 122 -15.11 11.29 9.55
CA ARG A 122 -16.24 10.91 10.41
C ARG A 122 -16.40 9.40 10.62
N ASP A 123 -15.82 8.59 9.76
CA ASP A 123 -15.92 7.14 9.83
C ASP A 123 -14.59 6.46 9.51
N ASN A 124 -14.41 5.28 10.12
CA ASN A 124 -13.17 4.52 9.98
C ASN A 124 -12.99 3.95 8.57
N LEU A 125 -14.07 3.62 7.88
CA LEU A 125 -13.99 2.99 6.56
C LEU A 125 -13.41 3.96 5.51
N THR A 126 -13.91 5.21 5.48
CA THR A 126 -13.37 6.23 4.57
C THR A 126 -11.94 6.61 4.95
N ALA A 127 -11.61 6.70 6.24
CA ALA A 127 -10.23 6.91 6.70
C ALA A 127 -9.31 5.80 6.20
N LEU A 128 -9.73 4.54 6.35
CA LEU A 128 -8.98 3.35 5.98
C LEU A 128 -8.67 3.31 4.48
N VAL A 129 -9.69 3.46 3.64
CA VAL A 129 -9.48 3.39 2.18
C VAL A 129 -8.72 4.60 1.64
N ALA A 130 -8.94 5.79 2.21
CA ALA A 130 -8.19 7.01 1.86
C ALA A 130 -6.71 6.89 2.25
N TYR A 131 -6.42 6.31 3.40
CA TYR A 131 -5.07 6.04 3.85
C TYR A 131 -4.31 5.14 2.85
N TYR A 132 -4.89 4.01 2.44
CA TYR A 132 -4.26 3.12 1.47
C TYR A 132 -4.22 3.70 0.06
N ALA A 133 -5.19 4.51 -0.34
CA ALA A 133 -5.11 5.29 -1.58
C ALA A 133 -3.90 6.24 -1.57
N CYS A 134 -3.66 6.95 -0.47
CA CYS A 134 -2.49 7.80 -0.30
C CYS A 134 -1.18 6.99 -0.28
N LEU A 135 -1.15 5.82 0.35
CA LEU A 135 0.04 4.95 0.34
C LEU A 135 0.38 4.50 -1.08
N ILE A 136 -0.60 4.02 -1.86
CA ILE A 136 -0.41 3.62 -3.26
C ILE A 136 0.15 4.78 -4.10
N LEU A 137 -0.48 5.95 -3.99
CA LEU A 137 -0.08 7.16 -4.72
C LEU A 137 1.31 7.65 -4.31
N GLY A 138 1.64 7.54 -3.02
CA GLY A 138 2.95 7.88 -2.48
C GLY A 138 4.05 6.98 -3.02
N LEU A 139 3.81 5.66 -3.05
CA LEU A 139 4.75 4.67 -3.58
C LEU A 139 4.96 4.83 -5.08
N ASP A 140 3.90 5.10 -5.86
CA ASP A 140 4.00 5.37 -7.30
C ASP A 140 4.77 6.67 -7.59
N ALA A 141 4.52 7.70 -6.79
CA ALA A 141 5.22 8.96 -6.93
C ALA A 141 6.71 8.84 -6.54
N ASP A 142 7.04 8.07 -5.50
CA ASP A 142 8.44 7.73 -5.15
C ASP A 142 9.10 6.84 -6.22
N ALA A 143 8.35 5.97 -6.88
CA ALA A 143 8.87 5.20 -8.02
C ALA A 143 9.14 6.08 -9.26
N SER A 144 8.52 7.26 -9.33
CA SER A 144 8.61 8.18 -10.47
C SER A 144 9.67 9.29 -10.29
N ALA A 145 9.92 9.70 -9.04
CA ALA A 145 10.87 10.77 -8.72
C ALA A 145 11.40 10.60 -7.28
N PRO A 146 12.65 11.01 -7.01
CA PRO A 146 13.21 10.99 -5.65
C PRO A 146 12.30 11.74 -4.68
N LEU A 147 11.85 11.04 -3.62
CA LEU A 147 10.95 11.57 -2.57
C LEU A 147 9.64 12.18 -3.11
N GLY A 148 9.22 11.76 -4.32
CA GLY A 148 8.04 12.30 -5.01
C GLY A 148 6.73 12.07 -4.26
N GLY A 149 6.66 11.03 -3.42
CA GLY A 149 5.50 10.65 -2.61
C GLY A 149 5.27 11.46 -1.34
N SER A 150 6.19 12.38 -0.98
CA SER A 150 6.17 13.07 0.32
C SER A 150 4.85 13.77 0.66
N ALA A 151 4.15 14.31 -0.34
CA ALA A 151 2.84 14.95 -0.10
C ALA A 151 1.77 13.93 0.32
N PHE A 152 1.79 12.74 -0.27
CA PHE A 152 0.85 11.67 0.06
C PHE A 152 1.16 11.03 1.42
N PHE A 153 2.42 10.82 1.74
CA PHE A 153 2.81 10.28 3.05
C PHE A 153 2.48 11.25 4.19
N ARG A 154 2.61 12.57 3.97
CA ARG A 154 2.10 13.56 4.93
C ARG A 154 0.58 13.49 5.10
N LYS A 155 -0.19 13.25 4.03
CA LYS A 155 -1.65 13.03 4.14
C LYS A 155 -1.96 11.76 4.95
N MET A 156 -1.20 10.68 4.78
CA MET A 156 -1.35 9.47 5.60
C MET A 156 -1.16 9.76 7.09
N GLU A 157 -0.13 10.53 7.44
CA GLU A 157 0.13 10.94 8.82
C GLU A 157 -0.97 11.86 9.37
N GLN A 158 -1.48 12.77 8.57
CA GLN A 158 -2.62 13.62 8.92
C GLN A 158 -3.88 12.78 9.17
N ILE A 159 -4.18 11.79 8.31
CA ILE A 159 -5.29 10.85 8.53
C ILE A 159 -5.08 10.11 9.85
N ALA A 160 -3.91 9.48 10.05
CA ALA A 160 -3.61 8.73 11.26
C ALA A 160 -3.74 9.58 12.52
N SER A 161 -3.29 10.84 12.48
CA SER A 161 -3.41 11.78 13.59
C SER A 161 -4.86 12.20 13.84
N ALA A 162 -5.64 12.48 12.79
CA ALA A 162 -7.02 12.94 12.89
C ALA A 162 -7.96 11.89 13.49
N VAL A 163 -7.64 10.59 13.32
CA VAL A 163 -8.49 9.51 13.83
C VAL A 163 -8.12 9.04 15.25
N GLN A 164 -7.03 9.53 15.83
CA GLN A 164 -6.61 9.15 17.20
C GLN A 164 -7.72 9.33 18.26
N PRO A 165 -8.50 10.43 18.26
CA PRO A 165 -9.54 10.64 19.28
C PRO A 165 -10.66 9.59 19.23
N TYR A 166 -10.84 8.89 18.13
CA TYR A 166 -11.91 7.88 17.99
C TYR A 166 -11.54 6.52 18.60
N GLY A 167 -10.25 6.26 18.86
CA GLY A 167 -9.79 4.98 19.41
C GLY A 167 -10.05 3.76 18.50
N TRP A 168 -10.19 3.96 17.20
CA TRP A 168 -10.36 2.87 16.24
C TRP A 168 -9.09 2.01 16.16
N LYS A 169 -9.27 0.70 16.11
CA LYS A 169 -8.16 -0.25 16.07
C LYS A 169 -7.30 -0.07 14.80
N GLY A 170 -6.01 -0.35 14.93
CA GLY A 170 -5.02 -0.28 13.86
C GLY A 170 -4.47 1.12 13.61
N TRP A 171 -4.86 2.12 14.42
CA TRP A 171 -4.35 3.49 14.36
C TRP A 171 -3.56 3.90 15.59
N GLU A 172 -3.33 2.98 16.52
CA GLU A 172 -2.65 3.25 17.79
C GLU A 172 -1.24 3.77 17.57
N MET A 173 -0.80 4.72 18.40
CA MET A 173 0.55 5.28 18.37
C MET A 173 1.60 4.37 19.04
N ASN A 174 1.45 3.06 18.91
CA ASN A 174 2.39 2.10 19.46
C ASN A 174 3.45 1.74 18.40
N GLN A 175 4.67 2.26 18.57
CA GLN A 175 5.79 2.03 17.64
C GLN A 175 6.21 0.56 17.48
N ARG A 176 5.80 -0.32 18.39
CA ARG A 176 6.12 -1.75 18.35
C ARG A 176 5.16 -2.56 17.46
N GLN A 177 4.06 -1.96 17.02
CA GLN A 177 3.07 -2.63 16.17
C GLN A 177 3.25 -2.19 14.71
N SER A 178 3.08 -3.16 13.81
CA SER A 178 3.06 -2.93 12.36
C SER A 178 1.67 -2.48 11.93
N ASN A 179 1.23 -1.30 12.38
CA ASN A 179 -0.05 -0.72 12.09
C ASN A 179 0.04 0.47 11.13
N ARG A 180 -1.09 1.06 10.77
CA ARG A 180 -1.18 2.19 9.85
C ARG A 180 -0.37 3.41 10.32
N THR A 181 -0.42 3.73 11.61
CA THR A 181 0.36 4.85 12.17
C THR A 181 1.86 4.62 12.05
N ALA A 182 2.34 3.39 12.33
CA ALA A 182 3.74 3.05 12.19
C ALA A 182 4.22 3.18 10.73
N ILE A 183 3.41 2.75 9.75
CA ILE A 183 3.73 2.92 8.33
C ILE A 183 3.79 4.42 7.96
N ALA A 184 2.80 5.23 8.38
CA ALA A 184 2.76 6.66 8.08
C ALA A 184 3.99 7.39 8.65
N VAL A 185 4.35 7.10 9.90
CA VAL A 185 5.56 7.66 10.55
C VAL A 185 6.81 7.26 9.79
N ALA A 186 6.96 5.98 9.42
CA ALA A 186 8.15 5.47 8.72
C ALA A 186 8.42 6.19 7.39
N PHE A 187 7.39 6.46 6.60
CA PHE A 187 7.55 7.18 5.32
C PHE A 187 7.82 8.68 5.48
N ASN A 188 7.55 9.27 6.63
CA ASN A 188 7.81 10.68 6.94
C ASN A 188 9.08 10.91 7.78
N GLU A 189 9.71 9.83 8.27
CA GLU A 189 10.92 9.91 9.07
C GLU A 189 12.16 10.20 8.22
N GLY A 190 12.84 11.33 8.45
CA GLY A 190 14.01 11.76 7.66
C GLY A 190 15.16 10.76 7.70
N SER A 191 15.36 10.02 8.81
CA SER A 191 16.39 8.97 8.90
C SER A 191 16.15 7.78 7.95
N LEU A 192 14.92 7.63 7.40
CA LEU A 192 14.52 6.55 6.49
C LEU A 192 14.42 7.02 5.02
N GLU A 193 14.85 8.25 4.69
CA GLU A 193 14.85 8.74 3.30
C GLU A 193 15.66 7.84 2.36
N GLN A 194 16.72 7.21 2.85
CA GLN A 194 17.53 6.28 2.04
C GLN A 194 16.71 5.10 1.52
N TYR A 195 15.74 4.59 2.29
CA TYR A 195 14.81 3.57 1.81
C TYR A 195 13.96 4.08 0.63
N ARG A 196 13.45 5.31 0.69
CA ARG A 196 12.66 5.92 -0.37
C ARG A 196 13.49 6.23 -1.62
N LEU A 197 14.74 6.67 -1.44
CA LEU A 197 15.67 6.87 -2.54
C LEU A 197 16.07 5.55 -3.21
N MET A 198 16.27 4.49 -2.43
CA MET A 198 16.48 3.13 -2.94
C MET A 198 15.26 2.67 -3.75
N TRP A 199 14.04 2.86 -3.22
CA TRP A 199 12.79 2.57 -3.92
C TRP A 199 12.72 3.22 -5.28
N TYR A 200 13.04 4.52 -5.38
CA TYR A 200 13.12 5.24 -6.65
C TYR A 200 14.13 4.60 -7.61
N ARG A 201 15.36 4.39 -7.18
CA ARG A 201 16.42 3.83 -8.03
C ARG A 201 16.08 2.44 -8.54
N PHE A 202 15.58 1.60 -7.67
CA PHE A 202 15.17 0.23 -8.02
C PHE A 202 14.03 0.19 -9.04
N HIS A 203 13.09 1.14 -8.98
CA HIS A 203 11.99 1.22 -9.96
C HIS A 203 12.39 1.89 -11.27
N SER A 204 13.19 2.94 -11.22
CA SER A 204 13.59 3.67 -12.43
C SER A 204 14.57 2.88 -13.28
N GLU A 205 15.46 2.11 -12.67
CA GLU A 205 16.48 1.32 -13.33
C GLU A 205 16.60 -0.08 -12.69
N PRO A 206 15.66 -1.01 -12.94
CA PRO A 206 15.71 -2.35 -12.36
C PRO A 206 16.81 -3.18 -13.04
N ARG A 207 18.02 -3.12 -12.50
CA ARG A 207 19.22 -3.82 -12.98
C ARG A 207 20.04 -4.32 -11.80
N LEU A 208 21.05 -5.16 -12.08
CA LEU A 208 21.86 -5.82 -11.06
C LEU A 208 22.46 -4.84 -10.03
N THR A 209 23.00 -3.71 -10.49
CA THR A 209 23.60 -2.72 -9.60
C THR A 209 22.61 -2.10 -8.63
N THR A 210 21.42 -1.71 -9.10
CA THR A 210 20.37 -1.13 -8.24
C THR A 210 19.71 -2.18 -7.35
N ALA A 211 19.66 -3.43 -7.78
CA ALA A 211 19.21 -4.56 -6.97
C ALA A 211 20.20 -4.85 -5.83
N ALA A 212 21.51 -4.86 -6.12
CA ALA A 212 22.55 -4.99 -5.10
C ALA A 212 22.51 -3.85 -4.07
N GLU A 213 22.41 -2.59 -4.55
CA GLU A 213 22.22 -1.43 -3.66
C GLU A 213 20.97 -1.57 -2.76
N ALA A 214 19.88 -2.13 -3.31
CA ALA A 214 18.66 -2.35 -2.53
C ALA A 214 18.89 -3.35 -1.40
N VAL A 215 19.64 -4.43 -1.62
CA VAL A 215 19.99 -5.40 -0.56
C VAL A 215 20.73 -4.70 0.57
N GLU A 216 21.74 -3.87 0.26
CA GLU A 216 22.53 -3.17 1.26
C GLU A 216 21.68 -2.19 2.11
N VAL A 217 20.79 -1.42 1.46
CA VAL A 217 19.88 -0.51 2.17
C VAL A 217 18.90 -1.27 3.08
N LEU A 218 18.33 -2.36 2.58
CA LEU A 218 17.43 -3.21 3.36
C LEU A 218 18.15 -3.87 4.54
N TYR A 219 19.38 -4.34 4.32
CA TYR A 219 20.19 -4.94 5.38
C TYR A 219 20.60 -3.92 6.44
N SER A 220 21.00 -2.72 6.03
CA SER A 220 21.28 -1.63 6.98
C SER A 220 20.06 -1.30 7.84
N LEU A 221 18.87 -1.19 7.23
CA LEU A 221 17.62 -0.98 7.96
C LEU A 221 17.32 -2.15 8.93
N HIS A 222 17.54 -3.38 8.48
CA HIS A 222 17.34 -4.58 9.31
C HIS A 222 18.26 -4.58 10.54
N ARG A 223 19.54 -4.29 10.33
CA ARG A 223 20.54 -4.23 11.41
C ARG A 223 20.22 -3.16 12.44
N ASP A 224 19.81 -1.97 11.98
CA ASP A 224 19.52 -0.84 12.86
C ASP A 224 18.15 -0.96 13.53
N ARG A 225 17.17 -1.57 12.85
CA ARG A 225 15.78 -1.74 13.29
C ARG A 225 15.21 -3.10 12.83
N PRO A 226 15.57 -4.19 13.51
CA PRO A 226 15.08 -5.54 13.14
C PRO A 226 13.54 -5.60 13.12
N GLY A 227 12.99 -6.17 12.04
CA GLY A 227 11.54 -6.31 11.86
C GLY A 227 10.80 -5.00 11.56
N HIS A 228 11.51 -3.96 11.11
CA HIS A 228 10.88 -2.70 10.72
C HIS A 228 9.83 -2.90 9.60
N ILE A 229 8.69 -2.19 9.71
CA ILE A 229 7.54 -2.39 8.80
C ILE A 229 7.87 -2.17 7.32
N LEU A 230 8.80 -1.28 6.98
CA LEU A 230 9.22 -1.06 5.58
C LEU A 230 9.90 -2.29 4.98
N LEU A 231 10.57 -3.14 5.78
CA LEU A 231 11.13 -4.40 5.32
C LEU A 231 10.01 -5.36 4.91
N THR A 232 8.95 -5.46 5.71
CA THR A 232 7.77 -6.28 5.39
C THR A 232 7.10 -5.79 4.11
N LEU A 233 6.85 -4.49 3.98
CA LEU A 233 6.23 -3.90 2.79
C LEU A 233 7.06 -4.17 1.52
N PHE A 234 8.39 -4.04 1.60
CA PHE A 234 9.28 -4.37 0.49
C PHE A 234 9.24 -5.86 0.18
N GLY A 235 9.36 -6.71 1.20
CA GLY A 235 9.39 -8.17 1.07
C GLY A 235 8.13 -8.72 0.40
N ASP A 236 6.96 -8.21 0.78
CA ASP A 236 5.68 -8.66 0.23
C ASP A 236 5.46 -8.19 -1.22
N ALA A 237 5.95 -7.01 -1.58
CA ALA A 237 5.72 -6.42 -2.89
C ALA A 237 6.86 -6.69 -3.90
N ARG A 238 8.12 -6.65 -3.47
CA ARG A 238 9.27 -6.49 -4.38
C ARG A 238 10.34 -7.59 -4.29
N LEU A 239 10.34 -8.39 -3.23
CA LEU A 239 11.37 -9.43 -3.06
C LEU A 239 11.44 -10.40 -4.25
N PRO A 240 10.33 -10.86 -4.86
CA PRO A 240 10.40 -11.76 -6.02
C PRO A 240 11.14 -11.14 -7.21
N GLU A 241 10.89 -9.85 -7.50
CA GLU A 241 11.58 -9.16 -8.58
C GLU A 241 13.05 -8.91 -8.24
N LEU A 242 13.34 -8.52 -6.99
CA LEU A 242 14.71 -8.33 -6.52
C LEU A 242 15.52 -9.62 -6.73
N VAL A 243 15.02 -10.77 -6.28
CA VAL A 243 15.68 -12.08 -6.45
C VAL A 243 15.88 -12.39 -7.94
N THR A 244 14.85 -12.21 -8.79
CA THR A 244 14.94 -12.45 -10.24
C THR A 244 16.07 -11.65 -10.90
N ILE A 245 16.36 -10.43 -10.42
CA ILE A 245 17.45 -9.63 -10.95
C ILE A 245 18.80 -10.11 -10.39
N LEU A 246 18.87 -10.42 -9.10
CA LEU A 246 20.10 -10.79 -8.42
C LEU A 246 20.69 -12.13 -8.91
N VAL A 247 19.87 -13.08 -9.40
CA VAL A 247 20.36 -14.34 -10.00
C VAL A 247 21.24 -14.13 -11.23
N GLN A 248 21.27 -12.92 -11.80
CA GLN A 248 22.15 -12.55 -12.92
C GLN A 248 23.58 -12.21 -12.48
N GLY A 249 23.84 -12.09 -11.17
CA GLY A 249 25.15 -11.86 -10.59
C GLY A 249 26.08 -13.08 -10.66
N ASP A 250 27.36 -12.87 -10.38
CA ASP A 250 28.27 -14.00 -10.23
C ASP A 250 27.99 -14.79 -8.93
N SER A 251 28.60 -15.99 -8.81
CA SER A 251 28.34 -16.91 -7.70
C SER A 251 28.71 -16.33 -6.34
N SER A 252 29.78 -15.54 -6.25
CA SER A 252 30.24 -14.94 -4.99
C SER A 252 29.26 -13.85 -4.53
N ASP A 253 28.81 -13.01 -5.44
CA ASP A 253 27.85 -11.95 -5.16
C ASP A 253 26.48 -12.53 -4.78
N ARG A 254 26.02 -13.56 -5.49
CA ARG A 254 24.76 -14.24 -5.19
C ARG A 254 24.77 -14.91 -3.80
N GLU A 255 25.86 -15.54 -3.40
CA GLU A 255 26.03 -16.13 -2.08
C GLU A 255 25.95 -15.04 -0.98
N HIS A 256 26.65 -13.92 -1.18
CA HIS A 256 26.61 -12.77 -0.28
C HIS A 256 25.19 -12.21 -0.11
N TRP A 257 24.49 -11.90 -1.21
CA TRP A 257 23.11 -11.38 -1.13
C TRP A 257 22.12 -12.40 -0.55
N SER A 258 22.28 -13.68 -0.87
CA SER A 258 21.47 -14.76 -0.27
C SER A 258 21.59 -14.77 1.26
N HIS A 259 22.81 -14.60 1.78
CA HIS A 259 23.05 -14.53 3.22
C HIS A 259 22.35 -13.33 3.85
N LEU A 260 22.55 -12.12 3.31
CA LEU A 260 21.93 -10.90 3.83
C LEU A 260 20.39 -10.95 3.78
N LEU A 261 19.84 -11.39 2.64
CA LEU A 261 18.38 -11.50 2.48
C LEU A 261 17.78 -12.57 3.38
N GLN A 262 18.51 -13.66 3.70
CA GLN A 262 18.03 -14.69 4.60
C GLN A 262 17.94 -14.19 6.05
N GLU A 263 18.84 -13.29 6.47
CA GLU A 263 18.73 -12.64 7.78
C GLU A 263 17.50 -11.74 7.85
N ILE A 264 17.21 -10.96 6.77
CA ILE A 264 16.06 -10.07 6.71
C ILE A 264 14.74 -10.83 6.61
N TYR A 265 14.72 -11.88 5.76
CA TYR A 265 13.49 -12.61 5.36
C TYR A 265 13.62 -14.13 5.62
N PRO A 266 13.81 -14.58 6.88
CA PRO A 266 14.05 -15.99 7.18
C PRO A 266 12.88 -16.91 6.78
N THR A 267 11.67 -16.39 6.69
CA THR A 267 10.47 -17.15 6.28
C THR A 267 10.31 -17.28 4.76
N ARG A 268 11.22 -16.71 3.98
CA ARG A 268 11.21 -16.74 2.49
C ARG A 268 12.37 -17.59 1.94
N ALA A 269 12.87 -18.57 2.72
CA ALA A 269 14.02 -19.39 2.37
C ALA A 269 13.89 -20.04 0.99
N ASP A 270 12.73 -20.62 0.66
CA ASP A 270 12.48 -21.28 -0.64
C ASP A 270 12.71 -20.35 -1.84
N MET A 271 12.30 -19.08 -1.71
CA MET A 271 12.53 -18.09 -2.77
C MET A 271 14.01 -17.71 -2.89
N LEU A 272 14.73 -17.66 -1.77
CA LEU A 272 16.13 -17.28 -1.71
C LEU A 272 17.09 -18.39 -2.14
N GLU A 273 16.63 -19.66 -2.20
CA GLU A 273 17.41 -20.77 -2.75
C GLU A 273 17.80 -20.52 -4.22
N MET A 274 16.97 -19.82 -4.99
CA MET A 274 17.29 -19.45 -6.38
C MET A 274 18.61 -18.67 -6.52
N LEU A 275 19.08 -18.00 -5.47
CA LEU A 275 20.37 -17.29 -5.49
C LEU A 275 21.56 -18.23 -5.28
N ARG A 276 21.34 -19.48 -4.85
CA ARG A 276 22.37 -20.48 -4.56
C ARG A 276 22.57 -21.48 -5.69
N GLU A 277 21.60 -21.58 -6.60
CA GLU A 277 21.67 -22.39 -7.81
C GLU A 277 22.47 -21.67 -8.91
#